data_be8a994701e968b7ea4db7bf65d17d76
#
_entry.id   be8a994701e968b7ea4db7bf65d17d76
#
_cell.length_a   1.000
_cell.length_b   1.000
_cell.length_c   1.000
_cell.angle_alpha   90.00
_cell.angle_beta   90.00
_cell.angle_gamma   90.00
#
_symmetry.space_group_name_H-M   'P 1'
#
loop_
_entity.id
_entity.type
_entity.pdbx_description
1 polymer ?
#
loop_
_entity_poly.entity_id
_entity_poly.type
_entity_poly.pdbx_seq_one_letter_code
_entity_poly.pdbx_strand_id
1 'polypeptide(L)'
;MKTITTVICGITTLLIAAAWAADESRLVTVRGIHLSCDACVADSQGSLKEVAGVSDAKADLNGRSITFKARDEKAAQAGIKALAERGFFGKAAFGTKDLSFPDHDIKKGDKRDAITLTGVHLSCGACRKSAHEALTKLDALSTMEIDASANTIKLAGAGMLAYEAINLLQKAGFNPKVSPPTKK
;
A
#
# COMPACT_ATOMS: atom_id res chain seq x y z
N MET A 1 -31.36 60.61 9.76
CA MET A 1 -31.38 59.41 8.96
C MET A 1 -29.97 59.22 8.45
N LYS A 2 -29.14 58.35 9.08
CA LYS A 2 -27.81 57.97 8.57
C LYS A 2 -27.75 56.44 8.55
N THR A 3 -27.56 55.97 7.39
CA THR A 3 -27.54 54.61 6.90
C THR A 3 -26.48 53.72 7.59
N ILE A 4 -26.95 52.62 8.19
CA ILE A 4 -26.11 51.49 8.62
C ILE A 4 -26.14 50.48 7.47
N THR A 5 -25.11 50.49 6.66
CA THR A 5 -24.91 49.46 5.65
C THR A 5 -23.39 49.31 5.44
N THR A 6 -22.77 48.34 6.03
CA THR A 6 -21.52 47.69 5.57
C THR A 6 -20.82 46.95 6.72
N VAL A 7 -21.31 45.77 7.15
CA VAL A 7 -20.47 44.81 7.93
C VAL A 7 -21.01 43.35 7.73
N ILE A 8 -21.35 42.91 6.58
CA ILE A 8 -21.77 41.49 6.38
C ILE A 8 -20.86 40.70 5.42
N CYS A 9 -19.90 41.33 4.76
CA CYS A 9 -19.11 40.64 3.73
C CYS A 9 -17.83 39.93 4.20
N GLY A 10 -17.41 40.11 5.47
CA GLY A 10 -16.10 39.61 5.96
C GLY A 10 -16.14 38.21 6.65
N ILE A 11 -17.31 37.72 7.04
CA ILE A 11 -17.38 36.51 7.89
C ILE A 11 -17.56 35.23 7.07
N THR A 12 -18.15 35.31 5.88
CA THR A 12 -18.45 34.14 5.03
C THR A 12 -17.22 33.54 4.35
N THR A 13 -16.20 34.33 4.02
CA THR A 13 -14.99 33.87 3.34
C THR A 13 -14.06 33.07 4.25
N LEU A 14 -14.04 33.38 5.56
CA LEU A 14 -13.17 32.67 6.52
C LEU A 14 -13.65 31.25 6.84
N LEU A 15 -14.97 31.01 6.83
CA LEU A 15 -15.56 29.71 7.12
C LEU A 15 -15.36 28.70 5.98
N ILE A 16 -15.31 29.16 4.72
CA ILE A 16 -15.11 28.31 3.56
C ILE A 16 -13.66 27.79 3.50
N ALA A 17 -12.68 28.66 3.79
CA ALA A 17 -11.27 28.26 3.81
C ALA A 17 -10.94 27.20 4.88
N ALA A 18 -11.57 27.31 6.06
CA ALA A 18 -11.41 26.32 7.13
C ALA A 18 -12.01 24.95 6.79
N ALA A 19 -13.11 24.91 6.03
CA ALA A 19 -13.74 23.66 5.60
C ALA A 19 -12.89 22.92 4.56
N TRP A 20 -12.23 23.64 3.65
CA TRP A 20 -11.31 23.05 2.65
C TRP A 20 -10.03 22.49 3.30
N ALA A 21 -9.43 23.23 4.23
CA ALA A 21 -8.26 22.77 4.97
C ALA A 21 -8.54 21.54 5.84
N ALA A 22 -9.75 21.44 6.41
CA ALA A 22 -10.18 20.29 7.20
C ALA A 22 -10.41 19.04 6.34
N ASP A 23 -10.78 19.18 5.08
CA ASP A 23 -10.98 18.05 4.15
C ASP A 23 -9.64 17.49 3.65
N GLU A 24 -8.66 18.33 3.35
CA GLU A 24 -7.30 17.90 2.99
C GLU A 24 -6.58 17.21 4.15
N SER A 25 -6.78 17.65 5.40
CA SER A 25 -6.17 17.03 6.58
C SER A 25 -6.66 15.60 6.83
N ARG A 26 -7.76 15.18 6.21
CA ARG A 26 -8.33 13.83 6.31
C ARG A 26 -7.97 12.91 5.14
N LEU A 27 -7.25 13.42 4.15
CA LEU A 27 -6.86 12.66 2.97
C LEU A 27 -5.67 11.77 3.27
N VAL A 28 -5.81 10.48 2.98
CA VAL A 28 -4.70 9.53 2.92
C VAL A 28 -4.30 9.36 1.47
N THR A 29 -3.02 9.43 1.20
CA THR A 29 -2.44 9.18 -0.12
C THR A 29 -1.42 8.07 -0.02
N VAL A 30 -1.55 7.04 -0.86
CA VAL A 30 -0.56 5.95 -1.00
C VAL A 30 -0.01 6.00 -2.42
N ARG A 31 1.30 6.10 -2.58
CA ARG A 31 1.99 6.20 -3.87
C ARG A 31 2.95 5.05 -4.09
N GLY A 32 3.19 4.71 -5.37
CA GLY A 32 4.08 3.61 -5.74
C GLY A 32 3.49 2.22 -5.50
N ILE A 33 2.19 2.15 -5.25
CA ILE A 33 1.44 0.90 -5.09
C ILE A 33 1.39 0.15 -6.43
N HIS A 34 1.40 -1.17 -6.38
CA HIS A 34 1.26 -1.97 -7.59
C HIS A 34 -0.19 -1.99 -8.07
N LEU A 35 -0.48 -1.17 -9.07
CA LEU A 35 -1.77 -1.16 -9.79
C LEU A 35 -1.47 -1.37 -11.28
N SER A 36 -1.95 -2.44 -11.86
CA SER A 36 -1.65 -2.81 -13.26
C SER A 36 -2.87 -3.26 -14.06
N CYS A 37 -4.03 -3.37 -13.42
CA CYS A 37 -5.29 -3.79 -14.06
C CYS A 37 -6.49 -3.41 -13.20
N ASP A 38 -7.70 -3.52 -13.78
CA ASP A 38 -8.96 -3.19 -13.09
C ASP A 38 -9.21 -4.08 -11.86
N ALA A 39 -8.74 -5.34 -11.89
CA ALA A 39 -8.81 -6.20 -10.71
C ALA A 39 -7.98 -5.65 -9.54
N CYS A 40 -6.77 -5.11 -9.80
CA CYS A 40 -5.96 -4.44 -8.76
C CYS A 40 -6.69 -3.22 -8.18
N VAL A 41 -7.37 -2.43 -9.04
CA VAL A 41 -8.19 -1.29 -8.62
C VAL A 41 -9.33 -1.76 -7.73
N ALA A 42 -10.09 -2.78 -8.18
CA ALA A 42 -11.23 -3.31 -7.44
C ALA A 42 -10.81 -3.89 -6.08
N ASP A 43 -9.73 -4.67 -6.03
CA ASP A 43 -9.23 -5.28 -4.80
C ASP A 43 -8.73 -4.22 -3.80
N SER A 44 -7.98 -3.22 -4.27
CA SER A 44 -7.48 -2.16 -3.40
C SER A 44 -8.59 -1.29 -2.83
N GLN A 45 -9.56 -0.88 -3.67
CA GLN A 45 -10.73 -0.12 -3.22
C GLN A 45 -11.66 -0.96 -2.35
N GLY A 46 -11.86 -2.24 -2.70
CA GLY A 46 -12.69 -3.18 -1.93
C GLY A 46 -12.17 -3.35 -0.50
N SER A 47 -10.86 -3.53 -0.33
CA SER A 47 -10.25 -3.66 1.00
C SER A 47 -10.47 -2.44 1.90
N LEU A 48 -10.52 -1.24 1.31
CA LEU A 48 -10.74 0.00 2.06
C LEU A 48 -12.20 0.24 2.44
N LYS A 49 -13.16 -0.26 1.65
CA LYS A 49 -14.60 -0.13 1.95
C LYS A 49 -15.01 -0.83 3.24
N GLU A 50 -14.29 -1.87 3.62
CA GLU A 50 -14.55 -2.67 4.82
C GLU A 50 -13.98 -2.04 6.10
N VAL A 51 -13.20 -0.94 5.98
CA VAL A 51 -12.52 -0.31 7.12
C VAL A 51 -13.40 0.77 7.74
N ALA A 52 -13.74 0.61 9.00
CA ALA A 52 -14.54 1.60 9.74
C ALA A 52 -13.82 2.97 9.81
N GLY A 53 -14.52 4.02 9.41
CA GLY A 53 -13.99 5.40 9.40
C GLY A 53 -13.15 5.74 8.17
N VAL A 54 -13.16 4.88 7.15
CA VAL A 54 -12.59 5.12 5.81
C VAL A 54 -13.71 5.35 4.81
N SER A 55 -13.52 6.28 3.86
CA SER A 55 -14.46 6.58 2.76
C SER A 55 -13.73 7.09 1.52
N ASP A 56 -14.45 7.25 0.41
CA ASP A 56 -14.00 7.92 -0.82
C ASP A 56 -12.71 7.33 -1.42
N ALA A 57 -12.55 6.00 -1.35
CA ALA A 57 -11.39 5.33 -1.92
C ALA A 57 -11.36 5.44 -3.46
N LYS A 58 -10.28 6.00 -4.00
CA LYS A 58 -10.04 6.19 -5.43
C LYS A 58 -8.66 5.68 -5.79
N ALA A 59 -8.59 4.76 -6.75
CA ALA A 59 -7.33 4.24 -7.28
C ALA A 59 -7.06 4.83 -8.66
N ASP A 60 -5.80 5.21 -8.88
CA ASP A 60 -5.29 5.70 -10.16
C ASP A 60 -4.24 4.71 -10.68
N LEU A 61 -4.60 4.00 -11.74
CA LEU A 61 -3.74 3.04 -12.44
C LEU A 61 -2.47 3.71 -12.99
N ASN A 62 -2.63 4.85 -13.66
CA ASN A 62 -1.53 5.54 -14.33
C ASN A 62 -0.57 6.18 -13.32
N GLY A 63 -1.12 6.80 -12.29
CA GLY A 63 -0.36 7.39 -11.20
C GLY A 63 0.16 6.37 -10.18
N ARG A 64 -0.21 5.09 -10.29
CA ARG A 64 0.13 4.03 -9.33
C ARG A 64 -0.11 4.51 -7.90
N SER A 65 -1.30 5.05 -7.67
CA SER A 65 -1.66 5.64 -6.39
C SER A 65 -3.09 5.28 -6.00
N ILE A 66 -3.34 5.29 -4.69
CA ILE A 66 -4.69 5.23 -4.13
C ILE A 66 -4.84 6.34 -3.11
N THR A 67 -5.99 7.00 -3.13
CA THR A 67 -6.37 7.99 -2.14
C THR A 67 -7.65 7.56 -1.45
N PHE A 68 -7.81 7.91 -0.19
CA PHE A 68 -9.04 7.71 0.57
C PHE A 68 -9.12 8.72 1.71
N LYS A 69 -10.33 8.99 2.20
CA LYS A 69 -10.55 9.79 3.40
C LYS A 69 -10.57 8.91 4.62
N ALA A 70 -9.95 9.37 5.70
CA ALA A 70 -9.99 8.72 7.00
C ALA A 70 -10.50 9.69 8.07
N ARG A 71 -11.37 9.21 8.96
CA ARG A 71 -11.94 10.03 10.04
C ARG A 71 -10.86 10.56 10.98
N ASP A 72 -9.85 9.75 11.24
CA ASP A 72 -8.73 10.01 12.15
C ASP A 72 -7.51 9.17 11.75
N GLU A 73 -6.38 9.38 12.41
CA GLU A 73 -5.13 8.66 12.15
C GLU A 73 -5.28 7.14 12.37
N LYS A 74 -6.08 6.71 13.36
CA LYS A 74 -6.33 5.29 13.63
C LYS A 74 -7.04 4.63 12.45
N ALA A 75 -8.05 5.28 11.88
CA ALA A 75 -8.73 4.82 10.67
C ALA A 75 -7.80 4.84 9.46
N ALA A 76 -6.95 5.87 9.32
CA ALA A 76 -5.95 5.95 8.27
C ALA A 76 -4.96 4.76 8.34
N GLN A 77 -4.42 4.47 9.52
CA GLN A 77 -3.52 3.34 9.73
C GLN A 77 -4.22 1.99 9.52
N ALA A 78 -5.50 1.87 9.88
CA ALA A 78 -6.30 0.68 9.60
C ALA A 78 -6.49 0.47 8.09
N GLY A 79 -6.68 1.54 7.30
CA GLY A 79 -6.72 1.48 5.84
C GLY A 79 -5.39 1.01 5.23
N ILE A 80 -4.26 1.51 5.74
CA ILE A 80 -2.93 1.04 5.31
C ILE A 80 -2.75 -0.44 5.62
N LYS A 81 -3.19 -0.91 6.79
CA LYS A 81 -3.14 -2.33 7.17
C LYS A 81 -3.99 -3.18 6.22
N ALA A 82 -5.21 -2.74 5.88
CA ALA A 82 -6.09 -3.46 4.96
C ALA A 82 -5.47 -3.60 3.55
N LEU A 83 -4.82 -2.55 3.03
CA LEU A 83 -4.05 -2.62 1.79
C LEU A 83 -2.88 -3.61 1.89
N ALA A 84 -2.14 -3.57 3.00
CA ALA A 84 -1.03 -4.48 3.24
C ALA A 84 -1.47 -5.95 3.29
N GLU A 85 -2.61 -6.25 3.89
CA GLU A 85 -3.19 -7.60 3.97
C GLU A 85 -3.60 -8.15 2.61
N ARG A 86 -3.93 -7.27 1.66
CA ARG A 86 -4.19 -7.62 0.25
C ARG A 86 -2.94 -7.66 -0.62
N GLY A 87 -1.75 -7.52 -0.01
CA GLY A 87 -0.47 -7.63 -0.70
C GLY A 87 -0.01 -6.35 -1.42
N PHE A 88 -0.61 -5.21 -1.11
CA PHE A 88 -0.21 -3.91 -1.63
C PHE A 88 0.78 -3.20 -0.71
N PHE A 89 1.75 -2.51 -1.30
CA PHE A 89 2.74 -1.69 -0.59
C PHE A 89 2.93 -0.35 -1.29
N GLY A 90 3.28 0.70 -0.53
CA GLY A 90 3.59 2.01 -1.09
C GLY A 90 4.07 3.00 -0.02
N LYS A 91 4.32 4.22 -0.44
CA LYS A 91 4.59 5.34 0.47
C LYS A 91 3.25 5.98 0.84
N ALA A 92 2.93 5.99 2.11
CA ALA A 92 1.65 6.46 2.61
C ALA A 92 1.79 7.72 3.48
N ALA A 93 0.83 8.64 3.34
CA ALA A 93 0.74 9.82 4.19
C ALA A 93 -0.73 10.13 4.51
N PHE A 94 -0.98 10.66 5.70
CA PHE A 94 -2.27 11.21 6.16
C PHE A 94 -2.11 12.72 6.35
N GLY A 95 -2.67 13.50 5.43
CA GLY A 95 -2.31 14.90 5.29
C GLY A 95 -0.80 15.04 5.07
N THR A 96 -0.10 15.69 6.00
CA THR A 96 1.36 15.89 5.97
C THR A 96 2.14 14.84 6.77
N LYS A 97 1.46 13.93 7.49
CA LYS A 97 2.09 12.93 8.35
C LYS A 97 2.33 11.63 7.60
N ASP A 98 3.58 11.16 7.59
CA ASP A 98 3.91 9.84 7.04
C ASP A 98 3.24 8.71 7.84
N LEU A 99 2.71 7.73 7.13
CA LEU A 99 2.18 6.49 7.67
C LEU A 99 3.06 5.31 7.26
N SER A 100 3.22 4.35 8.16
CA SER A 100 4.01 3.15 7.90
C SER A 100 3.12 1.96 7.56
N PHE A 101 3.51 1.20 6.55
CA PHE A 101 2.99 -0.15 6.36
C PHE A 101 3.47 -1.05 7.50
N PRO A 102 2.70 -2.12 7.84
CA PRO A 102 3.14 -3.08 8.84
C PRO A 102 4.53 -3.64 8.52
N ASP A 103 5.37 -3.74 9.53
CA ASP A 103 6.69 -4.35 9.40
C ASP A 103 6.58 -5.88 9.25
N HIS A 104 7.59 -6.46 8.65
CA HIS A 104 7.77 -7.90 8.56
C HIS A 104 8.95 -8.26 9.48
N ASP A 105 8.75 -9.08 10.46
CA ASP A 105 9.73 -9.47 11.49
C ASP A 105 10.94 -10.26 10.94
N ILE A 106 11.52 -9.78 9.83
CA ILE A 106 12.66 -10.42 9.16
C ILE A 106 13.93 -9.59 9.37
N LYS A 107 14.95 -10.22 9.94
CA LYS A 107 16.24 -9.57 10.17
C LYS A 107 17.02 -9.39 8.87
N LYS A 108 17.75 -8.28 8.73
CA LYS A 108 18.53 -7.94 7.52
C LYS A 108 19.55 -9.01 7.12
N GLY A 109 20.09 -9.77 8.06
CA GLY A 109 21.08 -10.84 7.81
C GLY A 109 20.49 -12.25 7.74
N ASP A 110 19.16 -12.41 7.69
CA ASP A 110 18.49 -13.72 7.63
C ASP A 110 18.71 -14.36 6.26
N LYS A 111 19.66 -15.34 6.22
CA LYS A 111 20.00 -16.11 5.04
C LYS A 111 19.21 -17.41 4.99
N ARG A 112 18.64 -17.71 3.84
CA ARG A 112 17.85 -18.93 3.61
C ARG A 112 18.13 -19.52 2.23
N ASP A 113 18.16 -20.85 2.15
CA ASP A 113 18.27 -21.57 0.87
C ASP A 113 16.91 -21.74 0.18
N ALA A 114 15.82 -21.59 0.93
CA ALA A 114 14.45 -21.55 0.42
C ALA A 114 13.64 -20.45 1.13
N ILE A 115 12.93 -19.63 0.35
CA ILE A 115 12.06 -18.56 0.83
C ILE A 115 10.68 -18.77 0.22
N THR A 116 9.64 -18.81 1.07
CA THR A 116 8.26 -18.80 0.60
C THR A 116 7.63 -17.47 0.98
N LEU A 117 7.26 -16.70 -0.04
CA LEU A 117 6.56 -15.42 0.07
C LEU A 117 5.07 -15.66 -0.15
N THR A 118 4.25 -15.22 0.78
CA THR A 118 2.78 -15.40 0.74
C THR A 118 2.07 -14.04 0.76
N GLY A 119 0.78 -14.02 0.38
CA GLY A 119 -0.01 -12.81 0.37
C GLY A 119 0.44 -11.78 -0.67
N VAL A 120 1.19 -12.21 -1.69
CA VAL A 120 1.58 -11.33 -2.80
C VAL A 120 0.38 -11.14 -3.72
N HIS A 121 0.05 -9.89 -4.06
CA HIS A 121 -1.05 -9.62 -4.99
C HIS A 121 -0.69 -10.06 -6.42
N LEU A 122 -1.15 -11.25 -6.85
CA LEU A 122 -0.82 -11.90 -8.13
C LEU A 122 -2.01 -12.08 -9.07
N SER A 123 -3.03 -11.22 -8.96
CA SER A 123 -4.34 -11.36 -9.62
C SER A 123 -4.30 -11.38 -11.16
N CYS A 124 -3.26 -10.83 -11.78
CA CYS A 124 -3.17 -10.74 -13.24
C CYS A 124 -1.79 -11.09 -13.80
N GLY A 125 -1.69 -11.22 -15.13
CA GLY A 125 -0.41 -11.51 -15.82
C GLY A 125 0.64 -10.43 -15.60
N ALA A 126 0.23 -9.15 -15.59
CA ALA A 126 1.13 -8.03 -15.32
C ALA A 126 1.65 -8.05 -13.87
N CYS A 127 0.80 -8.43 -12.89
CA CYS A 127 1.23 -8.61 -11.50
C CYS A 127 2.33 -9.66 -11.38
N ARG A 128 2.12 -10.83 -11.98
CA ARG A 128 3.12 -11.92 -11.98
C ARG A 128 4.41 -11.51 -12.66
N LYS A 129 4.32 -10.84 -13.81
CA LYS A 129 5.49 -10.33 -14.55
C LYS A 129 6.28 -9.34 -13.69
N SER A 130 5.63 -8.35 -13.08
CA SER A 130 6.31 -7.37 -12.23
C SER A 130 6.95 -7.99 -10.99
N ALA A 131 6.29 -8.95 -10.35
CA ALA A 131 6.86 -9.67 -9.21
C ALA A 131 8.07 -10.51 -9.63
N HIS A 132 7.98 -11.19 -10.77
CA HIS A 132 9.10 -11.95 -11.34
C HIS A 132 10.29 -11.04 -11.65
N GLU A 133 10.10 -9.94 -12.39
CA GLU A 133 11.14 -8.97 -12.74
C GLU A 133 11.79 -8.32 -11.51
N ALA A 134 11.03 -8.09 -10.44
CA ALA A 134 11.58 -7.58 -9.20
C ALA A 134 12.52 -8.59 -8.54
N LEU A 135 12.10 -9.87 -8.46
CA LEU A 135 12.83 -10.93 -7.76
C LEU A 135 14.01 -11.51 -8.55
N THR A 136 14.05 -11.36 -9.88
CA THR A 136 15.25 -11.76 -10.67
C THR A 136 16.50 -10.97 -10.29
N LYS A 137 16.35 -9.88 -9.53
CA LYS A 137 17.46 -9.07 -8.99
C LYS A 137 17.98 -9.57 -7.65
N LEU A 138 17.37 -10.63 -7.09
CA LEU A 138 17.80 -11.20 -5.82
C LEU A 138 19.08 -12.00 -6.01
N ASP A 139 20.11 -11.66 -5.28
CA ASP A 139 21.36 -12.38 -5.27
C ASP A 139 21.18 -13.84 -4.84
N ALA A 140 21.95 -14.73 -5.43
CA ALA A 140 21.93 -16.18 -5.17
C ALA A 140 20.60 -16.89 -5.52
N LEU A 141 19.66 -16.23 -6.20
CA LEU A 141 18.44 -16.89 -6.68
C LEU A 141 18.77 -17.89 -7.79
N SER A 142 18.37 -19.14 -7.61
CA SER A 142 18.54 -20.22 -8.61
C SER A 142 17.23 -20.58 -9.30
N THR A 143 16.13 -20.67 -8.54
CA THR A 143 14.81 -21.00 -9.08
C THR A 143 13.71 -20.16 -8.44
N MET A 144 12.65 -19.90 -9.21
CA MET A 144 11.46 -19.19 -8.79
C MET A 144 10.21 -19.88 -9.31
N GLU A 145 9.26 -20.16 -8.44
CA GLU A 145 7.92 -20.67 -8.75
C GLU A 145 6.88 -19.67 -8.31
N ILE A 146 5.98 -19.25 -9.20
CA ILE A 146 4.89 -18.30 -8.91
C ILE A 146 3.56 -19.04 -9.00
N ASP A 147 2.88 -19.18 -7.87
CA ASP A 147 1.53 -19.71 -7.77
C ASP A 147 0.53 -18.56 -7.55
N ALA A 148 -0.15 -18.16 -8.63
CA ALA A 148 -1.12 -17.08 -8.59
C ALA A 148 -2.40 -17.48 -7.84
N SER A 149 -2.76 -18.75 -7.84
CA SER A 149 -3.98 -19.25 -7.17
C SER A 149 -3.83 -19.19 -5.64
N ALA A 150 -2.63 -19.46 -5.16
CA ALA A 150 -2.28 -19.38 -3.75
C ALA A 150 -1.72 -18.01 -3.33
N ASN A 151 -1.54 -17.05 -4.25
CA ASN A 151 -0.84 -15.79 -4.01
C ASN A 151 0.53 -15.98 -3.35
N THR A 152 1.30 -16.95 -3.87
CA THR A 152 2.54 -17.42 -3.27
C THR A 152 3.68 -17.42 -4.30
N ILE A 153 4.88 -17.08 -3.84
CA ILE A 153 6.11 -17.18 -4.62
C ILE A 153 7.12 -18.00 -3.82
N LYS A 154 7.63 -19.08 -4.40
CA LYS A 154 8.69 -19.90 -3.81
C LYS A 154 10.00 -19.60 -4.51
N LEU A 155 11.03 -19.34 -3.73
CA LEU A 155 12.39 -19.04 -4.17
C LEU A 155 13.34 -20.11 -3.61
N ALA A 156 14.29 -20.56 -4.43
CA ALA A 156 15.38 -21.41 -3.96
C ALA A 156 16.72 -20.90 -4.51
N GLY A 157 17.76 -20.99 -3.65
CA GLY A 157 19.11 -20.52 -3.97
C GLY A 157 19.97 -20.53 -2.70
N ALA A 158 21.29 -20.52 -2.85
CA ALA A 158 22.21 -20.70 -1.71
C ALA A 158 22.40 -19.38 -0.91
N GLY A 159 21.85 -19.32 0.30
CA GLY A 159 22.08 -18.19 1.22
C GLY A 159 21.43 -16.88 0.78
N MET A 160 20.27 -16.92 0.12
CA MET A 160 19.47 -15.74 -0.23
C MET A 160 19.10 -14.94 1.00
N LEU A 161 19.12 -13.60 0.91
CA LEU A 161 18.67 -12.72 1.98
C LEU A 161 17.14 -12.53 1.92
N ALA A 162 16.41 -13.07 2.89
CA ALA A 162 14.96 -12.96 2.96
C ALA A 162 14.49 -11.49 3.02
N TYR A 163 15.23 -10.64 3.74
CA TYR A 163 14.96 -9.21 3.81
C TYR A 163 15.08 -8.52 2.44
N GLU A 164 16.04 -8.93 1.61
CA GLU A 164 16.22 -8.36 0.27
C GLU A 164 15.09 -8.76 -0.68
N ALA A 165 14.64 -10.02 -0.64
CA ALA A 165 13.49 -10.48 -1.40
C ALA A 165 12.23 -9.62 -1.11
N ILE A 166 11.98 -9.32 0.18
CA ILE A 166 10.88 -8.43 0.59
C ILE A 166 11.08 -7.03 0.00
N ASN A 167 12.27 -6.43 0.19
CA ASN A 167 12.53 -5.07 -0.28
C ASN A 167 12.38 -4.92 -1.79
N LEU A 168 12.79 -5.93 -2.57
CA LEU A 168 12.62 -5.93 -4.03
C LEU A 168 11.14 -5.90 -4.41
N LEU A 169 10.30 -6.69 -3.76
CA LEU A 169 8.86 -6.68 -3.97
C LEU A 169 8.22 -5.38 -3.48
N GLN A 170 8.62 -4.84 -2.33
CA GLN A 170 8.12 -3.57 -1.82
C GLN A 170 8.45 -2.40 -2.75
N LYS A 171 9.64 -2.35 -3.33
CA LYS A 171 10.00 -1.37 -4.38
C LYS A 171 9.11 -1.49 -5.62
N ALA A 172 8.61 -2.67 -5.92
CA ALA A 172 7.67 -2.92 -7.01
C ALA A 172 6.20 -2.65 -6.61
N GLY A 173 5.91 -2.34 -5.33
CA GLY A 173 4.59 -1.99 -4.83
C GLY A 173 3.81 -3.17 -4.23
N PHE A 174 4.47 -4.29 -3.94
CA PHE A 174 3.87 -5.48 -3.31
C PHE A 174 4.25 -5.58 -1.83
N ASN A 175 3.36 -6.13 -1.01
CA ASN A 175 3.59 -6.40 0.41
C ASN A 175 3.58 -7.91 0.71
N PRO A 176 4.69 -8.62 0.51
CA PRO A 176 4.76 -10.04 0.81
C PRO A 176 4.85 -10.29 2.31
N LYS A 177 4.41 -11.49 2.73
CA LYS A 177 4.74 -12.08 4.03
C LYS A 177 5.70 -13.22 3.81
N VAL A 178 6.67 -13.42 4.69
CA VAL A 178 7.59 -14.56 4.63
C VAL A 178 7.07 -15.67 5.53
N SER A 179 6.88 -16.86 4.96
CA SER A 179 6.53 -18.03 5.77
C SER A 179 7.69 -18.40 6.70
N PRO A 180 7.40 -18.88 7.92
CA PRO A 180 8.42 -19.45 8.78
C PRO A 180 9.23 -20.52 8.04
N PRO A 181 10.53 -20.68 8.33
CA PRO A 181 11.32 -21.76 7.75
C PRO A 181 10.67 -23.10 8.07
N THR A 182 10.48 -23.93 7.05
CA THR A 182 10.03 -25.31 7.23
C THR A 182 11.07 -26.03 8.08
N LYS A 183 10.72 -26.44 9.30
CA LYS A 183 11.58 -27.32 10.10
C LYS A 183 11.70 -28.64 9.32
N LYS A 184 12.92 -28.98 8.91
CA LYS A 184 13.25 -30.34 8.43
C LYS A 184 13.22 -31.31 9.59
#